data_8b8440e2ae84ad72d6388bff89b5cf82
#
_entry.id   8b8440e2ae84ad72d6388bff89b5cf82
#
_cell.length_a   1.000
_cell.length_b   1.000
_cell.length_c   1.000
_cell.angle_alpha   90.00
_cell.angle_beta   90.00
_cell.angle_gamma   90.00
#
_symmetry.space_group_name_H-M   'P 1'
#
loop_
_entity.id
_entity.type
_entity.pdbx_description
1 polymer ?
#
loop_
_entity_poly.entity_id
_entity_poly.type
_entity_poly.pdbx_seq_one_letter_code
_entity_poly.pdbx_strand_id
1 'polypeptide(L)'
;MELKDILSRVDHTLLSQSATWAEIKAICDDGVKYGCASVCIPASYVKQAAEYVDGKIAVCTVIGFPNGYDTTAAKCFEAADAVKNGAAEIDMVVNIGWVKDGLYDQVLDEIKQVKAACNGKLLKVIIETCMLTDAEKIEMCRVVSESGADYIKTSTGFGGGGATREDVALFKAHVAPHVKIKAAGGIANLQDAEDFVKLGADPLGTSRIVKAVKAMEQK
;
A
#
# COMPACT_ATOMS: atom_id res chain seq x y z
N MET A 1 -2.01 22.21 -5.54
CA MET A 1 -1.27 21.70 -4.35
C MET A 1 0.21 21.93 -4.58
N GLU A 2 0.98 22.25 -3.54
CA GLU A 2 2.45 22.36 -3.69
C GLU A 2 3.06 20.99 -4.00
N LEU A 3 4.10 20.97 -4.83
CA LEU A 3 4.78 19.73 -5.22
C LEU A 3 5.27 18.91 -4.01
N LYS A 4 5.80 19.61 -2.99
CA LYS A 4 6.27 19.01 -1.75
C LYS A 4 5.13 18.29 -0.99
N ASP A 5 3.92 18.85 -1.01
CA ASP A 5 2.76 18.25 -0.34
C ASP A 5 2.31 16.95 -1.03
N ILE A 6 2.47 16.87 -2.35
CA ILE A 6 2.21 15.63 -3.10
C ILE A 6 3.28 14.59 -2.77
N LEU A 7 4.57 14.96 -2.85
CA LEU A 7 5.69 14.05 -2.61
C LEU A 7 5.68 13.46 -1.20
N SER A 8 5.36 14.26 -0.17
CA SER A 8 5.26 13.78 1.21
C SER A 8 4.15 12.75 1.46
N ARG A 9 3.27 12.52 0.47
CA ARG A 9 2.21 11.51 0.47
C ARG A 9 2.48 10.34 -0.45
N VAL A 10 3.68 10.24 -1.03
CA VAL A 10 4.04 9.17 -1.95
C VAL A 10 4.68 8.01 -1.19
N ASP A 11 4.12 6.81 -1.32
CA ASP A 11 4.86 5.56 -1.08
C ASP A 11 5.61 5.24 -2.37
N HIS A 12 6.89 5.61 -2.43
CA HIS A 12 7.72 5.43 -3.64
C HIS A 12 8.00 3.95 -3.85
N THR A 13 7.40 3.37 -4.90
CA THR A 13 7.20 1.93 -5.02
C THR A 13 8.05 1.29 -6.11
N LEU A 14 8.71 0.18 -5.78
CA LEU A 14 9.34 -0.75 -6.73
C LEU A 14 9.09 -2.19 -6.27
N LEU A 15 8.18 -2.89 -6.98
CA LEU A 15 7.79 -4.27 -6.67
C LEU A 15 7.97 -5.21 -7.87
N SER A 16 8.83 -4.85 -8.82
CA SER A 16 9.19 -5.74 -9.93
C SER A 16 9.81 -7.03 -9.40
N GLN A 17 9.42 -8.17 -9.98
CA GLN A 17 10.00 -9.49 -9.66
C GLN A 17 11.50 -9.56 -9.95
N SER A 18 11.99 -8.74 -10.88
CA SER A 18 13.40 -8.66 -11.28
C SER A 18 14.16 -7.52 -10.59
N ALA A 19 13.57 -6.84 -9.59
CA ALA A 19 14.22 -5.73 -8.92
C ALA A 19 15.56 -6.16 -8.27
N THR A 20 16.59 -5.39 -8.57
CA THR A 20 17.95 -5.60 -8.03
C THR A 20 18.21 -4.69 -6.84
N TRP A 21 19.22 -5.03 -6.02
CA TRP A 21 19.62 -4.14 -4.93
C TRP A 21 20.00 -2.72 -5.41
N ALA A 22 20.65 -2.60 -6.56
CA ALA A 22 21.02 -1.29 -7.10
C ALA A 22 19.78 -0.42 -7.38
N GLU A 23 18.70 -1.02 -7.90
CA GLU A 23 17.43 -0.33 -8.14
C GLU A 23 16.70 0.00 -6.83
N ILE A 24 16.68 -0.92 -5.85
CA ILE A 24 16.11 -0.69 -4.51
C ILE A 24 16.85 0.45 -3.81
N LYS A 25 18.19 0.46 -3.86
CA LYS A 25 19.00 1.54 -3.31
C LYS A 25 18.65 2.89 -3.94
N ALA A 26 18.49 2.94 -5.27
CA ALA A 26 18.08 4.16 -5.97
C ALA A 26 16.69 4.66 -5.53
N ILE A 27 15.73 3.73 -5.30
CA ILE A 27 14.41 4.06 -4.74
C ILE A 27 14.54 4.66 -3.33
N CYS A 28 15.41 4.11 -2.48
CA CYS A 28 15.68 4.65 -1.15
C CYS A 28 16.29 6.05 -1.21
N ASP A 29 17.30 6.27 -2.06
CA ASP A 29 17.94 7.57 -2.27
C ASP A 29 16.92 8.60 -2.77
N ASP A 30 16.09 8.24 -3.73
CA ASP A 30 15.02 9.10 -4.25
C ASP A 30 13.98 9.41 -3.16
N GLY A 31 13.53 8.40 -2.42
CA GLY A 31 12.55 8.60 -1.35
C GLY A 31 13.02 9.58 -0.28
N VAL A 32 14.28 9.47 0.14
CA VAL A 32 14.90 10.41 1.09
C VAL A 32 15.06 11.80 0.47
N LYS A 33 15.61 11.89 -0.76
CA LYS A 33 15.86 13.18 -1.45
C LYS A 33 14.59 13.97 -1.63
N TYR A 34 13.51 13.31 -2.05
CA TYR A 34 12.24 13.97 -2.37
C TYR A 34 11.25 14.03 -1.20
N GLY A 35 11.63 13.52 -0.01
CA GLY A 35 10.80 13.56 1.19
C GLY A 35 9.50 12.76 1.04
N CYS A 36 9.57 11.57 0.45
CA CYS A 36 8.43 10.68 0.31
C CYS A 36 7.94 10.14 1.67
N ALA A 37 6.69 9.68 1.74
CA ALA A 37 6.12 9.07 2.94
C ALA A 37 6.82 7.77 3.31
N SER A 38 7.05 6.91 2.32
CA SER A 38 7.77 5.64 2.48
C SER A 38 8.43 5.21 1.17
N VAL A 39 9.24 4.16 1.25
CA VAL A 39 9.63 3.34 0.10
C VAL A 39 8.97 1.98 0.23
N CYS A 40 8.27 1.52 -0.82
CA CYS A 40 7.57 0.24 -0.83
C CYS A 40 8.31 -0.74 -1.74
N ILE A 41 8.89 -1.79 -1.14
CA ILE A 41 9.88 -2.68 -1.77
C ILE A 41 9.59 -4.16 -1.46
N PRO A 42 10.17 -5.12 -2.23
CA PRO A 42 10.02 -6.55 -1.94
C PRO A 42 10.57 -6.92 -0.56
N ALA A 43 9.92 -7.86 0.14
CA ALA A 43 10.25 -8.26 1.50
C ALA A 43 11.70 -8.72 1.68
N SER A 44 12.28 -9.37 0.67
CA SER A 44 13.67 -9.84 0.69
C SER A 44 14.72 -8.73 0.84
N TYR A 45 14.38 -7.49 0.52
CA TYR A 45 15.27 -6.33 0.64
C TYR A 45 15.02 -5.47 1.87
N VAL A 46 13.98 -5.76 2.67
CA VAL A 46 13.58 -4.92 3.82
C VAL A 46 14.72 -4.70 4.79
N LYS A 47 15.40 -5.77 5.23
CA LYS A 47 16.52 -5.65 6.18
C LYS A 47 17.62 -4.74 5.66
N GLN A 48 18.08 -5.00 4.44
CA GLN A 48 19.16 -4.23 3.83
C GLN A 48 18.76 -2.77 3.59
N ALA A 49 17.49 -2.52 3.19
CA ALA A 49 16.99 -1.18 2.99
C ALA A 49 16.82 -0.42 4.32
N ALA A 50 16.30 -1.06 5.37
CA ALA A 50 16.15 -0.47 6.70
C ALA A 50 17.48 -0.03 7.28
N GLU A 51 18.51 -0.90 7.17
CA GLU A 51 19.89 -0.56 7.55
C GLU A 51 20.46 0.59 6.71
N TYR A 52 20.20 0.58 5.39
CA TYR A 52 20.71 1.60 4.47
C TYR A 52 20.08 2.99 4.70
N VAL A 53 18.77 3.06 4.89
CA VAL A 53 18.10 4.36 5.08
C VAL A 53 18.28 4.92 6.50
N ASP A 54 18.67 4.10 7.47
CA ASP A 54 18.99 4.49 8.84
C ASP A 54 17.92 5.43 9.46
N GLY A 55 16.66 5.04 9.35
CA GLY A 55 15.52 5.79 9.90
C GLY A 55 15.15 7.08 9.17
N LYS A 56 15.82 7.43 8.06
CA LYS A 56 15.54 8.68 7.31
C LYS A 56 14.22 8.63 6.54
N ILE A 57 13.72 7.43 6.25
CA ILE A 57 12.42 7.20 5.59
C ILE A 57 11.84 5.88 6.07
N ALA A 58 10.51 5.76 6.12
CA ALA A 58 9.84 4.51 6.44
C ALA A 58 10.02 3.47 5.32
N VAL A 59 10.28 2.22 5.71
CA VAL A 59 10.31 1.08 4.79
C VAL A 59 8.98 0.36 4.89
N CYS A 60 8.27 0.30 3.77
CA CYS A 60 7.04 -0.45 3.55
C CYS A 60 7.35 -1.72 2.75
N THR A 61 6.65 -2.80 3.03
CA THR A 61 6.68 -3.99 2.18
C THR A 61 5.30 -4.62 2.02
N VAL A 62 5.22 -5.64 1.18
CA VAL A 62 3.97 -6.34 0.84
C VAL A 62 4.02 -7.78 1.34
N ILE A 63 2.84 -8.33 1.69
CA ILE A 63 2.65 -9.73 2.11
C ILE A 63 1.44 -10.37 1.44
N GLY A 64 1.45 -11.70 1.28
CA GLY A 64 0.42 -12.41 0.51
C GLY A 64 0.30 -11.86 -0.92
N PHE A 65 1.37 -11.36 -1.46
CA PHE A 65 1.34 -10.48 -2.64
C PHE A 65 1.86 -11.17 -3.90
N PRO A 66 1.24 -10.95 -5.09
CA PRO A 66 0.09 -10.04 -5.31
C PRO A 66 -1.28 -10.74 -5.20
N ASN A 67 -1.35 -12.05 -5.01
CA ASN A 67 -2.55 -12.85 -5.26
C ASN A 67 -3.52 -12.93 -4.05
N GLY A 68 -3.04 -12.78 -2.83
CA GLY A 68 -3.85 -12.77 -1.60
C GLY A 68 -4.37 -14.11 -1.11
N TYR A 69 -4.15 -15.21 -1.83
CA TYR A 69 -4.70 -16.54 -1.52
C TYR A 69 -3.81 -17.41 -0.62
N ASP A 70 -2.71 -16.87 -0.09
CA ASP A 70 -1.90 -17.56 0.90
C ASP A 70 -2.70 -17.79 2.19
N THR A 71 -2.29 -18.80 2.98
CA THR A 71 -2.95 -19.04 4.25
C THR A 71 -2.72 -17.89 5.23
N THR A 72 -3.66 -17.66 6.14
CA THR A 72 -3.53 -16.65 7.19
C THR A 72 -2.23 -16.82 8.00
N ALA A 73 -1.86 -18.06 8.32
CA ALA A 73 -0.61 -18.35 9.04
C ALA A 73 0.64 -17.92 8.26
N ALA A 74 0.66 -18.12 6.93
CA ALA A 74 1.76 -17.68 6.07
C ALA A 74 1.86 -16.14 6.06
N LYS A 75 0.74 -15.44 5.88
CA LYS A 75 0.71 -13.96 5.90
C LYS A 75 1.15 -13.40 7.27
N CYS A 76 0.73 -14.02 8.38
CA CYS A 76 1.18 -13.63 9.72
C CYS A 76 2.68 -13.81 9.89
N PHE A 77 3.24 -14.92 9.37
CA PHE A 77 4.69 -15.14 9.39
C PHE A 77 5.43 -14.09 8.57
N GLU A 78 4.97 -13.81 7.35
CA GLU A 78 5.55 -12.77 6.48
C GLU A 78 5.53 -11.39 7.16
N ALA A 79 4.41 -11.01 7.80
CA ALA A 79 4.29 -9.75 8.53
C ALA A 79 5.28 -9.67 9.69
N ALA A 80 5.35 -10.70 10.52
CA ALA A 80 6.25 -10.75 11.67
C ALA A 80 7.73 -10.72 11.24
N ASP A 81 8.10 -11.44 10.18
CA ASP A 81 9.45 -11.44 9.62
C ASP A 81 9.83 -10.09 9.04
N ALA A 82 8.92 -9.47 8.26
CA ALA A 82 9.15 -8.13 7.70
C ALA A 82 9.35 -7.07 8.80
N VAL A 83 8.54 -7.09 9.86
CA VAL A 83 8.68 -6.18 11.01
C VAL A 83 9.99 -6.41 11.73
N LYS A 84 10.38 -7.66 11.97
CA LYS A 84 11.67 -8.03 12.57
C LYS A 84 12.85 -7.52 11.74
N ASN A 85 12.71 -7.50 10.41
CA ASN A 85 13.73 -7.01 9.49
C ASN A 85 13.71 -5.48 9.31
N GLY A 86 12.82 -4.75 9.98
CA GLY A 86 12.82 -3.29 10.02
C GLY A 86 11.72 -2.61 9.19
N ALA A 87 10.72 -3.35 8.68
CA ALA A 87 9.56 -2.74 8.06
C ALA A 87 8.77 -1.91 9.08
N ALA A 88 8.43 -0.68 8.71
CA ALA A 88 7.57 0.21 9.47
C ALA A 88 6.09 0.08 9.06
N GLU A 89 5.85 -0.41 7.85
CA GLU A 89 4.53 -0.50 7.22
C GLU A 89 4.40 -1.80 6.43
N ILE A 90 3.25 -2.44 6.52
CA ILE A 90 2.92 -3.70 5.84
C ILE A 90 1.67 -3.50 4.98
N ASP A 91 1.74 -3.83 3.71
CA ASP A 91 0.61 -3.84 2.78
C ASP A 91 0.20 -5.30 2.51
N MET A 92 -0.90 -5.79 3.09
CA MET A 92 -1.40 -7.15 2.86
C MET A 92 -2.42 -7.18 1.72
N VAL A 93 -2.47 -8.29 0.98
CA VAL A 93 -3.58 -8.57 0.05
C VAL A 93 -4.57 -9.52 0.72
N VAL A 94 -5.87 -9.19 0.68
CA VAL A 94 -6.93 -10.08 1.18
C VAL A 94 -7.12 -11.28 0.26
N ASN A 95 -7.71 -12.36 0.77
CA ASN A 95 -8.13 -13.46 -0.08
C ASN A 95 -9.39 -13.05 -0.88
N ILE A 96 -9.21 -12.72 -2.15
CA ILE A 96 -10.29 -12.27 -3.03
C ILE A 96 -11.35 -13.37 -3.22
N GLY A 97 -10.93 -14.65 -3.27
CA GLY A 97 -11.86 -15.77 -3.34
C GLY A 97 -12.85 -15.79 -2.17
N TRP A 98 -12.37 -15.55 -0.95
CA TRP A 98 -13.24 -15.48 0.23
C TRP A 98 -14.21 -14.29 0.16
N VAL A 99 -13.77 -13.15 -0.39
CA VAL A 99 -14.66 -12.00 -0.62
C VAL A 99 -15.76 -12.38 -1.61
N LYS A 100 -15.42 -13.09 -2.71
CA LYS A 100 -16.39 -13.57 -3.71
C LYS A 100 -17.39 -14.58 -3.14
N ASP A 101 -16.94 -15.43 -2.22
CA ASP A 101 -17.79 -16.41 -1.52
C ASP A 101 -18.61 -15.79 -0.39
N GLY A 102 -18.46 -14.47 -0.11
CA GLY A 102 -19.16 -13.78 0.98
C GLY A 102 -18.66 -14.16 2.39
N LEU A 103 -17.45 -14.72 2.50
CA LEU A 103 -16.83 -15.16 3.76
C LEU A 103 -16.19 -13.99 4.51
N TYR A 104 -16.92 -12.90 4.69
CA TYR A 104 -16.40 -11.64 5.25
C TYR A 104 -15.89 -11.77 6.69
N ASP A 105 -16.50 -12.62 7.51
CA ASP A 105 -16.02 -12.88 8.88
C ASP A 105 -14.64 -13.56 8.88
N GLN A 106 -14.40 -14.42 7.92
CA GLN A 106 -13.10 -15.08 7.74
C GLN A 106 -12.03 -14.08 7.27
N VAL A 107 -12.38 -13.17 6.35
CA VAL A 107 -11.50 -12.07 5.92
C VAL A 107 -11.19 -11.13 7.09
N LEU A 108 -12.20 -10.80 7.90
CA LEU A 108 -12.04 -9.97 9.10
C LEU A 108 -11.06 -10.60 10.11
N ASP A 109 -11.22 -11.89 10.36
CA ASP A 109 -10.34 -12.64 11.27
C ASP A 109 -8.89 -12.70 10.74
N GLU A 110 -8.70 -12.95 9.45
CA GLU A 110 -7.38 -12.89 8.79
C GLU A 110 -6.71 -11.54 9.02
N ILE A 111 -7.42 -10.42 8.74
CA ILE A 111 -6.84 -9.07 8.88
C ILE A 111 -6.47 -8.81 10.35
N LYS A 112 -7.32 -9.21 11.32
CA LYS A 112 -7.02 -9.07 12.75
C LYS A 112 -5.77 -9.84 13.17
N GLN A 113 -5.61 -11.08 12.70
CA GLN A 113 -4.43 -11.88 12.99
C GLN A 113 -3.16 -11.26 12.39
N VAL A 114 -3.22 -10.82 11.13
CA VAL A 114 -2.09 -10.14 10.47
C VAL A 114 -1.77 -8.81 11.18
N LYS A 115 -2.79 -8.02 11.58
CA LYS A 115 -2.58 -6.79 12.35
C LYS A 115 -1.86 -7.05 13.68
N ALA A 116 -2.23 -8.10 14.37
CA ALA A 116 -1.53 -8.52 15.59
C ALA A 116 -0.07 -8.90 15.30
N ALA A 117 0.20 -9.62 14.20
CA ALA A 117 1.56 -9.99 13.77
C ALA A 117 2.42 -8.78 13.36
N CYS A 118 1.82 -7.67 12.95
CA CYS A 118 2.52 -6.42 12.67
C CYS A 118 3.11 -5.74 13.92
N ASN A 119 2.82 -6.23 15.13
CA ASN A 119 3.42 -5.76 16.38
C ASN A 119 3.45 -4.22 16.52
N GLY A 120 2.29 -3.58 16.32
CA GLY A 120 2.13 -2.13 16.42
C GLY A 120 2.56 -1.32 15.18
N LYS A 121 3.08 -1.96 14.13
CA LYS A 121 3.37 -1.30 12.86
C LYS A 121 2.09 -1.09 12.05
N LEU A 122 2.16 -0.18 11.07
CA LEU A 122 1.02 0.13 10.20
C LEU A 122 0.67 -1.06 9.30
N LEU A 123 -0.62 -1.37 9.22
CA LEU A 123 -1.17 -2.34 8.28
C LEU A 123 -2.09 -1.65 7.28
N LYS A 124 -1.83 -1.86 5.98
CA LYS A 124 -2.67 -1.40 4.89
C LYS A 124 -3.26 -2.63 4.18
N VAL A 125 -4.57 -2.64 3.98
CA VAL A 125 -5.31 -3.79 3.44
C VAL A 125 -5.67 -3.54 1.99
N ILE A 126 -5.04 -4.29 1.07
CA ILE A 126 -5.31 -4.25 -0.37
C ILE A 126 -6.52 -5.13 -0.65
N ILE A 127 -7.60 -4.54 -1.17
CA ILE A 127 -8.82 -5.26 -1.52
C ILE A 127 -8.94 -5.57 -3.01
N GLU A 128 -8.02 -5.08 -3.86
CA GLU A 128 -7.98 -5.26 -5.33
C GLU A 128 -9.30 -4.87 -6.01
N THR A 129 -9.61 -3.58 -5.97
CA THR A 129 -10.94 -3.04 -6.36
C THR A 129 -11.41 -3.44 -7.75
N CYS A 130 -10.48 -3.63 -8.70
CA CYS A 130 -10.83 -4.02 -10.07
C CYS A 130 -11.44 -5.43 -10.18
N MET A 131 -11.33 -6.26 -9.13
CA MET A 131 -11.93 -7.60 -9.06
C MET A 131 -13.25 -7.63 -8.31
N LEU A 132 -13.67 -6.51 -7.70
CA LEU A 132 -14.83 -6.43 -6.81
C LEU A 132 -15.96 -5.60 -7.40
N THR A 133 -17.20 -5.99 -7.11
CA THR A 133 -18.40 -5.16 -7.30
C THR A 133 -18.43 -4.05 -6.25
N ASP A 134 -19.24 -3.00 -6.47
CA ASP A 134 -19.37 -1.92 -5.49
C ASP A 134 -19.97 -2.40 -4.16
N ALA A 135 -20.88 -3.37 -4.20
CA ALA A 135 -21.43 -3.98 -2.99
C ALA A 135 -20.33 -4.69 -2.16
N GLU A 136 -19.44 -5.46 -2.82
CA GLU A 136 -18.31 -6.11 -2.16
C GLU A 136 -17.31 -5.09 -1.63
N LYS A 137 -17.04 -3.99 -2.35
CA LYS A 137 -16.17 -2.90 -1.88
C LYS A 137 -16.73 -2.22 -0.62
N ILE A 138 -18.04 -1.98 -0.58
CA ILE A 138 -18.72 -1.40 0.60
C ILE A 138 -18.59 -2.34 1.80
N GLU A 139 -18.83 -3.64 1.60
CA GLU A 139 -18.64 -4.64 2.67
C GLU A 139 -17.19 -4.70 3.14
N MET A 140 -16.23 -4.63 2.22
CA MET A 140 -14.81 -4.57 2.58
C MET A 140 -14.44 -3.28 3.34
N CYS A 141 -15.10 -2.15 3.08
CA CYS A 141 -14.93 -0.95 3.92
C CYS A 141 -15.36 -1.21 5.37
N ARG A 142 -16.47 -1.94 5.59
CA ARG A 142 -16.91 -2.37 6.93
C ARG A 142 -15.87 -3.31 7.56
N VAL A 143 -15.48 -4.35 6.85
CA VAL A 143 -14.51 -5.36 7.32
C VAL A 143 -13.20 -4.71 7.75
N VAL A 144 -12.62 -3.86 6.91
CA VAL A 144 -11.37 -3.16 7.21
C VAL A 144 -11.54 -2.23 8.42
N SER A 145 -12.69 -1.53 8.51
CA SER A 145 -12.98 -0.64 9.64
C SER A 145 -13.08 -1.37 10.98
N GLU A 146 -13.57 -2.61 10.99
CA GLU A 146 -13.73 -3.42 12.20
C GLU A 146 -12.46 -4.23 12.56
N SER A 147 -11.49 -4.29 11.64
CA SER A 147 -10.31 -5.17 11.77
C SER A 147 -9.18 -4.60 12.64
N GLY A 148 -9.18 -3.28 12.88
CA GLY A 148 -8.06 -2.58 13.51
C GLY A 148 -6.92 -2.24 12.55
N ALA A 149 -7.07 -2.49 11.24
CA ALA A 149 -6.13 -2.02 10.23
C ALA A 149 -6.14 -0.49 10.13
N ASP A 150 -5.00 0.08 9.71
CA ASP A 150 -4.83 1.53 9.64
C ASP A 150 -5.32 2.12 8.32
N TYR A 151 -5.29 1.31 7.25
CA TYR A 151 -5.64 1.75 5.89
C TYR A 151 -6.42 0.69 5.12
N ILE A 152 -7.32 1.17 4.26
CA ILE A 152 -7.80 0.43 3.09
C ILE A 152 -7.01 0.88 1.86
N LYS A 153 -6.57 -0.06 1.02
CA LYS A 153 -5.80 0.20 -0.20
C LYS A 153 -6.52 -0.38 -1.41
N THR A 154 -6.55 0.37 -2.50
CA THR A 154 -7.28 -0.02 -3.70
C THR A 154 -6.71 -1.25 -4.39
N SER A 155 -5.42 -1.28 -4.70
CA SER A 155 -4.89 -2.18 -5.73
C SER A 155 -3.46 -2.63 -5.46
N THR A 156 -3.11 -3.81 -5.98
CA THR A 156 -1.73 -4.31 -6.02
C THR A 156 -0.92 -3.64 -7.14
N GLY A 157 -1.58 -3.28 -8.24
CA GLY A 157 -0.95 -2.89 -9.50
C GLY A 157 -0.60 -4.06 -10.43
N PHE A 158 -0.94 -5.32 -10.01
CA PHE A 158 -0.70 -6.55 -10.77
C PHE A 158 -1.99 -7.25 -11.20
N GLY A 159 -3.15 -6.82 -10.68
CA GLY A 159 -4.47 -7.41 -10.96
C GLY A 159 -5.14 -6.93 -12.26
N GLY A 160 -4.43 -6.17 -13.10
CA GLY A 160 -4.97 -5.65 -14.36
C GLY A 160 -5.70 -4.30 -14.24
N GLY A 161 -5.92 -3.77 -13.03
CA GLY A 161 -6.49 -2.46 -12.76
C GLY A 161 -5.66 -1.65 -11.76
N GLY A 162 -6.10 -0.42 -11.48
CA GLY A 162 -5.51 0.48 -10.50
C GLY A 162 -6.58 1.31 -9.81
N ALA A 163 -6.17 2.27 -9.00
CA ALA A 163 -7.08 3.18 -8.33
C ALA A 163 -7.94 3.97 -9.33
N THR A 164 -9.23 4.08 -9.05
CA THR A 164 -10.14 4.99 -9.73
C THR A 164 -10.61 6.08 -8.77
N ARG A 165 -11.07 7.20 -9.32
CA ARG A 165 -11.63 8.30 -8.50
C ARG A 165 -12.91 7.86 -7.80
N GLU A 166 -13.68 7.02 -8.47
CA GLU A 166 -14.92 6.42 -7.98
C GLU A 166 -14.65 5.50 -6.78
N ASP A 167 -13.63 4.65 -6.84
CA ASP A 167 -13.23 3.77 -5.73
C ASP A 167 -12.81 4.56 -4.49
N VAL A 168 -11.99 5.61 -4.68
CA VAL A 168 -11.55 6.44 -3.54
C VAL A 168 -12.72 7.21 -2.93
N ALA A 169 -13.64 7.73 -3.75
CA ALA A 169 -14.84 8.38 -3.27
C ALA A 169 -15.76 7.40 -2.52
N LEU A 170 -15.92 6.17 -3.03
CA LEU A 170 -16.66 5.09 -2.35
C LEU A 170 -16.03 4.78 -0.98
N PHE A 171 -14.72 4.59 -0.92
CA PHE A 171 -14.04 4.36 0.35
C PHE A 171 -14.27 5.49 1.34
N LYS A 172 -14.12 6.75 0.88
CA LYS A 172 -14.33 7.93 1.72
C LYS A 172 -15.72 8.01 2.33
N ALA A 173 -16.73 7.50 1.60
CA ALA A 173 -18.11 7.47 2.07
C ALA A 173 -18.42 6.34 3.06
N HIS A 174 -17.63 5.25 3.05
CA HIS A 174 -17.99 4.01 3.74
C HIS A 174 -17.00 3.53 4.81
N VAL A 175 -15.75 3.99 4.82
CA VAL A 175 -14.81 3.60 5.90
C VAL A 175 -15.07 4.39 7.18
N ALA A 176 -14.75 3.78 8.31
CA ALA A 176 -14.77 4.48 9.59
C ALA A 176 -13.72 5.62 9.64
N PRO A 177 -13.96 6.69 10.42
CA PRO A 177 -13.08 7.87 10.44
C PRO A 177 -11.61 7.61 10.80
N HIS A 178 -11.32 6.52 11.47
CA HIS A 178 -9.94 6.14 11.86
C HIS A 178 -9.19 5.41 10.74
N VAL A 179 -9.89 4.88 9.73
CA VAL A 179 -9.26 4.19 8.59
C VAL A 179 -8.92 5.20 7.51
N LYS A 180 -7.67 5.25 7.14
CA LYS A 180 -7.18 6.07 6.03
C LYS A 180 -7.27 5.31 4.71
N ILE A 181 -7.13 6.04 3.60
CA ILE A 181 -7.26 5.50 2.25
C ILE A 181 -5.93 5.60 1.51
N LYS A 182 -5.43 4.49 0.97
CA LYS A 182 -4.29 4.47 0.06
C LYS A 182 -4.77 4.19 -1.37
N ALA A 183 -4.54 5.14 -2.28
CA ALA A 183 -4.72 4.90 -3.71
C ALA A 183 -3.43 4.35 -4.31
N ALA A 184 -3.50 3.25 -5.06
CA ALA A 184 -2.34 2.62 -5.67
C ALA A 184 -2.65 2.08 -7.08
N GLY A 185 -1.65 2.15 -7.98
CA GLY A 185 -1.83 1.84 -9.39
C GLY A 185 -2.60 2.95 -10.14
N GLY A 186 -2.34 3.10 -11.44
CA GLY A 186 -3.06 4.08 -12.26
C GLY A 186 -2.67 5.55 -12.06
N ILE A 187 -1.86 5.91 -11.07
CA ILE A 187 -1.41 7.28 -10.80
C ILE A 187 -0.25 7.61 -11.74
N ALA A 188 -0.56 8.25 -12.86
CA ALA A 188 0.39 8.42 -13.96
C ALA A 188 1.16 9.74 -13.93
N ASN A 189 0.57 10.80 -13.35
CA ASN A 189 1.10 12.16 -13.38
C ASN A 189 0.71 12.95 -12.12
N LEU A 190 1.21 14.18 -11.99
CA LEU A 190 0.96 15.05 -10.83
C LEU A 190 -0.51 15.45 -10.69
N GLN A 191 -1.24 15.59 -11.80
CA GLN A 191 -2.67 15.91 -11.76
C GLN A 191 -3.48 14.76 -11.16
N ASP A 192 -3.20 13.51 -11.57
CA ASP A 192 -3.82 12.34 -10.96
C ASP A 192 -3.54 12.28 -9.45
N ALA A 193 -2.28 12.52 -9.06
CA ALA A 193 -1.89 12.52 -7.64
C ALA A 193 -2.68 13.58 -6.86
N GLU A 194 -2.78 14.81 -7.37
CA GLU A 194 -3.53 15.89 -6.75
C GLU A 194 -5.02 15.56 -6.63
N ASP A 195 -5.61 14.97 -7.67
CA ASP A 195 -7.02 14.57 -7.66
C ASP A 195 -7.31 13.52 -6.60
N PHE A 196 -6.48 12.47 -6.48
CA PHE A 196 -6.63 11.44 -5.46
C PHE A 196 -6.47 12.00 -4.04
N VAL A 197 -5.52 12.91 -3.82
CA VAL A 197 -5.36 13.57 -2.51
C VAL A 197 -6.58 14.41 -2.16
N LYS A 198 -7.14 15.17 -3.12
CA LYS A 198 -8.37 15.96 -2.92
C LYS A 198 -9.58 15.09 -2.57
N LEU A 199 -9.63 13.86 -3.10
CA LEU A 199 -10.66 12.86 -2.77
C LEU A 199 -10.45 12.21 -1.39
N GLY A 200 -9.30 12.42 -0.77
CA GLY A 200 -9.00 11.93 0.59
C GLY A 200 -8.02 10.77 0.65
N ALA A 201 -7.35 10.42 -0.45
CA ALA A 201 -6.28 9.42 -0.42
C ALA A 201 -5.00 10.01 0.19
N ASP A 202 -4.41 9.28 1.15
CA ASP A 202 -3.13 9.56 1.80
C ASP A 202 -2.65 8.30 2.51
N PRO A 203 -1.62 7.57 1.98
CA PRO A 203 -0.72 7.96 0.89
C PRO A 203 -1.14 7.48 -0.51
N LEU A 204 -0.25 7.76 -1.48
CA LEU A 204 -0.33 7.35 -2.88
C LEU A 204 0.75 6.32 -3.20
N GLY A 205 0.36 5.11 -3.59
CA GLY A 205 1.31 4.08 -4.05
C GLY A 205 1.64 4.23 -5.54
N THR A 206 2.83 4.75 -5.85
CA THR A 206 3.21 5.01 -7.24
C THR A 206 4.73 4.98 -7.45
N SER A 207 5.15 4.52 -8.62
CA SER A 207 6.55 4.61 -9.11
C SER A 207 6.78 5.81 -10.03
N ARG A 208 5.71 6.54 -10.41
CA ARG A 208 5.76 7.50 -11.53
C ARG A 208 5.95 8.96 -11.10
N ILE A 209 5.47 9.34 -9.92
CA ILE A 209 5.49 10.76 -9.48
C ILE A 209 6.92 11.25 -9.30
N VAL A 210 7.77 10.53 -8.56
CA VAL A 210 9.18 10.90 -8.40
C VAL A 210 9.90 10.94 -9.76
N LYS A 211 9.60 10.00 -10.64
CA LYS A 211 10.14 9.96 -12.00
C LYS A 211 9.75 11.20 -12.83
N ALA A 212 8.50 11.65 -12.72
CA ALA A 212 8.02 12.87 -13.36
C ALA A 212 8.74 14.12 -12.83
N VAL A 213 8.96 14.20 -11.53
CA VAL A 213 9.69 15.32 -10.90
C VAL A 213 11.14 15.34 -11.35
N LYS A 214 11.84 14.21 -11.36
CA LYS A 214 13.21 14.09 -11.88
C LYS A 214 13.33 14.56 -13.34
N ALA A 215 12.34 14.25 -14.17
CA ALA A 215 12.32 14.70 -15.57
C ALA A 215 12.08 16.22 -15.72
N MET A 216 11.46 16.87 -14.73
CA MET A 216 11.31 18.33 -14.70
C MET A 216 12.61 19.05 -14.27
N GLU A 217 13.39 18.44 -13.36
CA GLU A 217 14.67 18.99 -12.91
C GLU A 217 15.78 18.94 -13.99
N GLN A 218 15.61 18.10 -15.02
CA GLN A 218 16.58 17.92 -16.11
C GLN A 218 16.33 18.84 -17.31
N LYS A 219 15.27 19.64 -17.29
CA LYS A 219 14.90 20.62 -18.32
C LYS A 219 15.32 22.03 -17.95
#